data_fe5f9c6f820256acadb844c99136de1b
#
_entry.id   fe5f9c6f820256acadb844c99136de1b
#
_cell.length_a   1.000
_cell.length_b   1.000
_cell.length_c   1.000
_cell.angle_alpha   90.00
_cell.angle_beta   90.00
_cell.angle_gamma   90.00
#
_symmetry.space_group_name_H-M   'P 1'
#
loop_
_entity.id
_entity.type
_entity.pdbx_description
1 polymer ?
#
loop_
_entity_poly.entity_id
_entity_poly.type
_entity_poly.pdbx_seq_one_letter_code
_entity_poly.pdbx_strand_id
1 'polypeptide(L)'
;NVLFISNHQTYFADVVAMFHVFNASLSGRDDTIKNVCYLWQPKMNIYYVAAKETMHAGLLPRILAYVGAITVERTWRSKGKDVTEKREVNPNDTENIKIALADGWVITFPQGTTKSFKPVRKGTAHIIKEHKPIVVPIVIDGFRRSFDKKGLRLKKKGILQSFIIKEPLEIDYDNETIDEIVEKVEYAIEQHPSFLKVIPAEELEAQKELDKMRKWEY
;
A
#
# COMPACT_ATOMS: atom_id res chain seq x y z
N ASN A 1 13.70 11.07 -7.17
CA ASN A 1 12.86 11.09 -5.94
C ASN A 1 11.41 10.79 -6.28
N VAL A 2 10.98 9.51 -6.25
CA VAL A 2 9.58 9.14 -6.50
C VAL A 2 9.04 8.38 -5.31
N LEU A 3 7.91 8.84 -4.77
CA LEU A 3 7.17 8.20 -3.70
C LEU A 3 5.81 7.71 -4.22
N PHE A 4 5.66 6.41 -4.33
CA PHE A 4 4.37 5.79 -4.62
C PHE A 4 3.55 5.66 -3.34
N ILE A 5 2.33 6.17 -3.36
CA ILE A 5 1.37 6.05 -2.26
C ILE A 5 0.21 5.17 -2.69
N SER A 6 -0.20 4.21 -1.88
CA SER A 6 -1.29 3.30 -2.24
C SER A 6 -2.20 2.95 -1.08
N ASN A 7 -3.45 2.63 -1.39
CA ASN A 7 -4.30 1.88 -0.49
C ASN A 7 -3.71 0.48 -0.28
N HIS A 8 -4.08 -0.20 0.81
CA HIS A 8 -3.50 -1.48 1.21
C HIS A 8 -4.58 -2.53 1.42
N GLN A 9 -4.50 -3.65 0.71
CA GLN A 9 -5.50 -4.70 0.78
C GLN A 9 -5.01 -5.98 1.45
N THR A 10 -3.72 -6.31 1.27
CA THR A 10 -3.09 -7.51 1.86
C THR A 10 -1.67 -7.16 2.32
N TYR A 11 -1.07 -7.93 3.24
CA TYR A 11 0.25 -7.56 3.75
C TYR A 11 1.39 -7.72 2.74
N PHE A 12 1.31 -8.72 1.84
CA PHE A 12 2.43 -9.03 0.95
C PHE A 12 2.06 -9.00 -0.53
N ALA A 13 0.88 -9.48 -0.94
CA ALA A 13 0.52 -9.57 -2.35
C ALA A 13 0.53 -8.21 -3.05
N ASP A 14 0.15 -7.14 -2.35
CA ASP A 14 0.15 -5.78 -2.88
C ASP A 14 1.57 -5.34 -3.26
N VAL A 15 2.54 -5.53 -2.36
CA VAL A 15 3.95 -5.17 -2.59
C VAL A 15 4.56 -6.02 -3.71
N VAL A 16 4.28 -7.32 -3.71
CA VAL A 16 4.76 -8.24 -4.75
C VAL A 16 4.19 -7.85 -6.12
N ALA A 17 2.91 -7.49 -6.19
CA ALA A 17 2.29 -7.04 -7.42
C ALA A 17 2.90 -5.72 -7.93
N MET A 18 3.16 -4.76 -7.04
CA MET A 18 3.82 -3.50 -7.41
C MET A 18 5.22 -3.74 -7.94
N PHE A 19 5.99 -4.57 -7.26
CA PHE A 19 7.33 -4.95 -7.71
C PHE A 19 7.29 -5.60 -9.09
N HIS A 20 6.33 -6.50 -9.31
CA HIS A 20 6.13 -7.15 -10.59
C HIS A 20 5.75 -6.15 -11.70
N VAL A 21 4.75 -5.31 -11.48
CA VAL A 21 4.26 -4.32 -12.46
C VAL A 21 5.35 -3.32 -12.83
N PHE A 22 6.06 -2.77 -11.85
CA PHE A 22 7.12 -1.80 -12.10
C PHE A 22 8.27 -2.39 -12.92
N ASN A 23 8.74 -3.60 -12.58
CA ASN A 23 9.82 -4.23 -13.34
C ASN A 23 9.37 -4.66 -14.74
N ALA A 24 8.11 -5.08 -14.92
CA ALA A 24 7.56 -5.39 -16.22
C ALA A 24 7.52 -4.14 -17.12
N SER A 25 6.97 -3.04 -16.62
CA SER A 25 6.89 -1.75 -17.33
C SER A 25 8.27 -1.22 -17.70
N LEU A 26 9.22 -1.17 -16.75
CA LEU A 26 10.59 -0.76 -17.00
C LEU A 26 11.33 -1.64 -18.03
N SER A 27 10.83 -2.85 -18.26
CA SER A 27 11.35 -3.79 -19.26
C SER A 27 10.59 -3.74 -20.59
N GLY A 28 9.68 -2.76 -20.77
CA GLY A 28 8.88 -2.57 -21.98
C GLY A 28 7.84 -3.66 -22.17
N ARG A 29 7.27 -4.19 -21.09
CA ARG A 29 6.24 -5.23 -21.11
C ARG A 29 4.93 -4.67 -20.57
N ASP A 30 4.10 -4.17 -21.46
CA ASP A 30 2.88 -3.51 -21.08
C ASP A 30 1.70 -4.51 -20.92
N ASP A 31 1.60 -5.52 -21.80
CA ASP A 31 0.43 -6.41 -21.85
C ASP A 31 0.72 -7.90 -21.68
N THR A 32 1.95 -8.27 -21.34
CA THR A 32 2.31 -9.69 -21.22
C THR A 32 3.15 -10.00 -20.01
N ILE A 33 2.67 -10.96 -19.24
CA ILE A 33 3.39 -11.55 -18.10
C ILE A 33 4.15 -12.83 -18.47
N LYS A 34 4.14 -13.21 -19.76
CA LYS A 34 4.90 -14.39 -20.21
C LYS A 34 6.37 -14.13 -20.05
N ASN A 35 7.09 -15.09 -19.46
CA ASN A 35 8.51 -15.02 -19.21
C ASN A 35 8.92 -13.88 -18.24
N VAL A 36 8.86 -14.18 -16.96
CA VAL A 36 9.15 -13.25 -15.84
C VAL A 36 10.65 -13.03 -15.58
N CYS A 37 11.51 -13.29 -16.54
CA CYS A 37 12.97 -13.15 -16.35
C CYS A 37 13.43 -11.72 -16.01
N TYR A 38 12.62 -10.71 -16.28
CA TYR A 38 12.87 -9.32 -15.85
C TYR A 38 12.94 -9.16 -14.33
N LEU A 39 12.37 -10.07 -13.55
CA LEU A 39 12.47 -10.05 -12.08
C LEU A 39 13.84 -10.44 -11.56
N TRP A 40 14.67 -11.11 -12.39
CA TRP A 40 16.05 -11.50 -12.03
C TRP A 40 17.05 -10.37 -12.25
N GLN A 41 16.69 -9.38 -13.05
CA GLN A 41 17.54 -8.21 -13.35
C GLN A 41 16.69 -6.93 -13.22
N PRO A 42 16.34 -6.52 -12.01
CA PRO A 42 15.57 -5.30 -11.80
C PRO A 42 16.36 -4.09 -12.27
N LYS A 43 15.72 -3.21 -13.06
CA LYS A 43 16.34 -2.01 -13.61
C LYS A 43 16.32 -0.82 -12.66
N MET A 44 15.58 -0.92 -11.58
CA MET A 44 15.39 0.14 -10.58
C MET A 44 15.34 -0.48 -9.19
N ASN A 45 15.99 0.18 -8.25
CA ASN A 45 15.82 -0.17 -6.85
C ASN A 45 14.42 0.26 -6.38
N ILE A 46 13.70 -0.68 -5.79
CA ILE A 46 12.34 -0.46 -5.30
C ILE A 46 12.33 -0.77 -3.81
N TYR A 47 11.97 0.24 -3.03
CA TYR A 47 11.88 0.17 -1.58
C TYR A 47 10.43 0.24 -1.16
N TYR A 48 10.09 -0.37 -0.02
CA TYR A 48 8.77 -0.22 0.57
C TYR A 48 8.87 0.01 2.08
N VAL A 49 8.04 0.93 2.55
CA VAL A 49 7.97 1.28 3.97
C VAL A 49 7.13 0.24 4.72
N ALA A 50 7.73 -0.43 5.68
CA ALA A 50 7.08 -1.47 6.47
C ALA A 50 7.31 -1.26 7.97
N ALA A 51 6.32 -1.66 8.79
CA ALA A 51 6.50 -1.63 10.22
C ALA A 51 7.46 -2.74 10.68
N LYS A 52 8.44 -2.40 11.51
CA LYS A 52 9.48 -3.30 12.04
C LYS A 52 8.89 -4.58 12.64
N GLU A 53 7.76 -4.46 13.34
CA GLU A 53 7.09 -5.61 13.94
C GLU A 53 6.51 -6.60 12.91
N THR A 54 6.18 -6.12 11.70
CA THR A 54 5.66 -6.97 10.64
C THR A 54 6.76 -7.82 10.01
N MET A 55 7.98 -7.29 9.93
CA MET A 55 9.14 -7.96 9.34
C MET A 55 9.71 -9.08 10.21
N HIS A 56 9.44 -9.07 11.51
CA HIS A 56 9.88 -10.12 12.44
C HIS A 56 8.89 -11.30 12.58
N ALA A 57 7.74 -11.27 11.89
CA ALA A 57 6.65 -12.23 12.09
C ALA A 57 6.81 -13.59 11.37
N GLY A 58 8.01 -13.93 10.85
CA GLY A 58 8.27 -15.22 10.21
C GLY A 58 9.40 -15.21 9.17
N LEU A 59 9.63 -16.35 8.51
CA LEU A 59 10.73 -16.50 7.54
C LEU A 59 10.51 -15.63 6.29
N LEU A 60 9.32 -15.66 5.69
CA LEU A 60 9.02 -14.90 4.47
C LEU A 60 9.09 -13.37 4.68
N PRO A 61 8.54 -12.78 5.76
CA PRO A 61 8.78 -11.38 6.08
C PRO A 61 10.27 -11.02 6.19
N ARG A 62 11.09 -11.90 6.74
CA ARG A 62 12.54 -11.68 6.83
C ARG A 62 13.19 -11.66 5.44
N ILE A 63 12.81 -12.57 4.55
CA ILE A 63 13.31 -12.56 3.16
C ILE A 63 12.89 -11.27 2.47
N LEU A 64 11.63 -10.85 2.61
CA LEU A 64 11.14 -9.60 2.05
C LEU A 64 11.84 -8.37 2.63
N ALA A 65 12.29 -8.44 3.90
CA ALA A 65 13.09 -7.37 4.50
C ALA A 65 14.42 -7.14 3.76
N TYR A 66 15.02 -8.19 3.20
CA TYR A 66 16.24 -8.06 2.37
C TYR A 66 15.96 -7.53 0.97
N VAL A 67 14.72 -7.55 0.50
CA VAL A 67 14.33 -7.10 -0.84
C VAL A 67 13.80 -5.66 -0.82
N GLY A 68 14.49 -4.76 -0.10
CA GLY A 68 14.18 -3.33 -0.12
C GLY A 68 13.16 -2.85 0.92
N ALA A 69 12.96 -3.55 2.04
CA ALA A 69 12.13 -3.02 3.12
C ALA A 69 12.84 -1.94 3.92
N ILE A 70 12.25 -0.75 3.98
CA ILE A 70 12.61 0.29 4.95
C ILE A 70 11.76 0.06 6.18
N THR A 71 12.38 -0.41 7.26
CA THR A 71 11.64 -0.66 8.50
C THR A 71 11.51 0.61 9.30
N VAL A 72 10.27 0.97 9.63
CA VAL A 72 9.97 2.12 10.49
C VAL A 72 9.34 1.66 11.80
N GLU A 73 9.70 2.34 12.89
CA GLU A 73 9.08 2.11 14.18
C GLU A 73 7.75 2.83 14.25
N ARG A 74 6.70 2.13 14.68
CA ARG A 74 5.40 2.77 14.86
C ARG A 74 5.47 3.71 16.07
N THR A 75 5.12 4.98 15.85
CA THR A 75 5.05 6.00 16.89
C THR A 75 3.94 5.76 17.92
N TRP A 76 3.09 4.77 17.67
CA TRP A 76 2.03 4.34 18.59
C TRP A 76 1.88 2.82 18.53
N ARG A 77 1.75 2.20 19.67
CA ARG A 77 1.41 0.78 19.82
C ARG A 77 0.34 0.64 20.90
N SER A 78 -0.77 0.01 20.57
CA SER A 78 -1.68 -0.56 21.53
C SER A 78 -1.10 -1.90 21.98
N LYS A 79 -0.39 -1.93 23.10
CA LYS A 79 -0.18 -3.15 23.87
C LYS A 79 -1.39 -3.28 24.80
N GLY A 80 -2.33 -4.16 24.43
CA GLY A 80 -3.43 -4.65 25.22
C GLY A 80 -3.94 -3.72 26.33
N LYS A 81 -5.13 -3.09 26.15
CA LYS A 81 -5.85 -2.19 27.04
C LYS A 81 -5.18 -0.80 27.26
N ASP A 82 -5.64 0.15 26.48
CA ASP A 82 -5.78 1.59 26.79
C ASP A 82 -4.55 2.45 27.15
N VAL A 83 -3.36 2.11 26.70
CA VAL A 83 -2.21 3.04 26.78
C VAL A 83 -1.63 3.27 25.40
N THR A 84 -2.00 4.38 24.76
CA THR A 84 -1.33 4.93 23.58
C THR A 84 -0.08 5.68 24.03
N GLU A 85 1.04 5.00 24.16
CA GLU A 85 2.32 5.68 24.28
C GLU A 85 2.64 6.35 22.93
N LYS A 86 2.63 7.67 22.89
CA LYS A 86 3.24 8.45 21.81
C LYS A 86 4.76 8.30 21.94
N ARG A 87 5.38 7.64 20.98
CA ARG A 87 6.83 7.62 20.84
C ARG A 87 7.27 8.74 19.91
N GLU A 88 8.43 9.30 20.17
CA GLU A 88 9.07 10.20 19.22
C GLU A 88 9.44 9.45 17.94
N VAL A 89 9.45 10.17 16.81
CA VAL A 89 9.89 9.63 15.52
C VAL A 89 11.39 9.33 15.65
N ASN A 90 11.77 8.11 15.28
CA ASN A 90 13.19 7.74 15.28
C ASN A 90 13.91 8.49 14.14
N PRO A 91 14.91 9.34 14.40
CA PRO A 91 15.62 10.07 13.34
C PRO A 91 16.25 9.16 12.30
N ASN A 92 16.64 7.95 12.67
CA ASN A 92 17.19 6.97 11.72
C ASN A 92 16.15 6.50 10.70
N ASP A 93 14.87 6.44 11.06
CA ASP A 93 13.80 6.04 10.13
C ASP A 93 13.63 7.08 9.02
N THR A 94 13.67 8.37 9.35
CA THR A 94 13.59 9.48 8.40
C THR A 94 14.80 9.47 7.46
N GLU A 95 16.01 9.31 8.00
CA GLU A 95 17.24 9.26 7.18
C GLU A 95 17.25 8.05 6.24
N ASN A 96 16.81 6.87 6.68
CA ASN A 96 16.68 5.69 5.83
C ASN A 96 15.71 5.91 4.67
N ILE A 97 14.59 6.61 4.90
CA ILE A 97 13.63 6.96 3.85
C ILE A 97 14.27 7.93 2.84
N LYS A 98 14.99 8.93 3.33
CA LYS A 98 15.72 9.89 2.48
C LYS A 98 16.74 9.21 1.58
N ILE A 99 17.56 8.31 2.14
CA ILE A 99 18.55 7.53 1.38
C ILE A 99 17.84 6.70 0.30
N ALA A 100 16.75 6.02 0.63
CA ALA A 100 16.00 5.21 -0.31
C ALA A 100 15.34 6.05 -1.42
N LEU A 101 14.82 7.23 -1.10
CA LEU A 101 14.27 8.17 -2.09
C LEU A 101 15.35 8.71 -3.04
N ALA A 102 16.59 8.82 -2.59
CA ALA A 102 17.71 9.22 -3.43
C ALA A 102 18.21 8.09 -4.34
N ASP A 103 18.09 6.84 -3.90
CA ASP A 103 18.62 5.65 -4.59
C ASP A 103 17.61 4.98 -5.53
N GLY A 104 16.30 5.14 -5.28
CA GLY A 104 15.29 4.45 -6.08
C GLY A 104 13.86 4.94 -5.88
N TRP A 105 12.92 4.06 -6.17
CA TRP A 105 11.49 4.28 -5.96
C TRP A 105 11.05 3.77 -4.59
N VAL A 106 10.30 4.58 -3.88
CA VAL A 106 9.79 4.21 -2.55
C VAL A 106 8.27 4.03 -2.60
N ILE A 107 7.79 2.93 -2.04
CA ILE A 107 6.36 2.62 -1.90
C ILE A 107 5.97 2.81 -0.43
N THR A 108 4.87 3.51 -0.18
CA THR A 108 4.28 3.58 1.15
C THR A 108 2.78 3.35 1.12
N PHE A 109 2.26 2.81 2.22
CA PHE A 109 0.83 2.62 2.47
C PHE A 109 0.39 3.57 3.58
N PRO A 110 -0.11 4.76 3.22
CA PRO A 110 -0.31 5.87 4.16
C PRO A 110 -1.24 5.57 5.33
N GLN A 111 -2.22 4.68 5.13
CA GLN A 111 -3.13 4.25 6.19
C GLN A 111 -2.45 3.35 7.24
N GLY A 112 -1.34 2.66 6.88
CA GLY A 112 -0.62 1.71 7.73
C GLY A 112 -1.48 0.52 8.19
N THR A 113 -2.52 0.20 7.45
CA THR A 113 -3.44 -0.91 7.70
C THR A 113 -4.05 -1.41 6.40
N THR A 114 -4.46 -2.69 6.39
CA THR A 114 -5.21 -3.28 5.28
C THR A 114 -6.72 -3.05 5.38
N LYS A 115 -7.22 -2.32 6.39
CA LYS A 115 -8.63 -1.96 6.51
C LYS A 115 -8.94 -0.75 5.63
N SER A 116 -9.97 -0.87 4.79
CA SER A 116 -10.43 0.25 3.96
C SER A 116 -10.95 1.41 4.79
N PHE A 117 -10.88 2.61 4.23
CA PHE A 117 -11.44 3.84 4.77
C PHE A 117 -10.98 4.16 6.20
N LYS A 118 -9.75 3.75 6.52
CA LYS A 118 -9.08 4.22 7.73
C LYS A 118 -8.29 5.49 7.40
N PRO A 119 -8.26 6.46 8.31
CA PRO A 119 -7.55 7.71 8.06
C PRO A 119 -6.09 7.51 7.67
N VAL A 120 -5.61 8.31 6.74
CA VAL A 120 -4.20 8.44 6.41
C VAL A 120 -3.44 9.00 7.59
N ARG A 121 -2.23 8.52 7.79
CA ARG A 121 -1.38 8.95 8.90
C ARG A 121 -0.53 10.14 8.51
N LYS A 122 -0.42 11.11 9.40
CA LYS A 122 0.39 12.31 9.22
C LYS A 122 1.87 12.02 8.89
N GLY A 123 2.40 10.86 9.29
CA GLY A 123 3.78 10.46 9.00
C GLY A 123 4.12 10.49 7.51
N THR A 124 3.22 10.02 6.64
CA THR A 124 3.44 10.09 5.18
C THR A 124 3.45 11.55 4.70
N ALA A 125 2.56 12.40 5.20
CA ALA A 125 2.54 13.81 4.84
C ALA A 125 3.81 14.55 5.30
N HIS A 126 4.36 14.20 6.46
CA HIS A 126 5.66 14.72 6.90
C HIS A 126 6.79 14.32 5.95
N ILE A 127 6.86 13.04 5.55
CA ILE A 127 7.84 12.55 4.56
C ILE A 127 7.72 13.34 3.24
N ILE A 128 6.49 13.54 2.76
CA ILE A 128 6.21 14.29 1.53
C ILE A 128 6.71 15.72 1.66
N LYS A 129 6.37 16.42 2.74
CA LYS A 129 6.74 17.82 2.95
C LYS A 129 8.25 18.01 3.14
N GLU A 130 8.89 17.10 3.86
CA GLU A 130 10.32 17.17 4.18
C GLU A 130 11.21 16.86 2.97
N HIS A 131 10.87 15.80 2.21
CA HIS A 131 11.73 15.32 1.13
C HIS A 131 11.29 15.75 -0.27
N LYS A 132 10.12 16.40 -0.38
CA LYS A 132 9.56 16.95 -1.63
C LYS A 132 9.67 15.98 -2.83
N PRO A 133 9.26 14.71 -2.70
CA PRO A 133 9.31 13.74 -3.79
C PRO A 133 8.19 13.98 -4.79
N ILE A 134 8.33 13.47 -6.01
CA ILE A 134 7.19 13.29 -6.92
C ILE A 134 6.30 12.21 -6.31
N VAL A 135 5.06 12.58 -5.94
CA VAL A 135 4.11 11.68 -5.28
C VAL A 135 3.17 11.09 -6.31
N VAL A 136 3.23 9.77 -6.51
CA VAL A 136 2.44 9.05 -7.51
C VAL A 136 1.43 8.15 -6.81
N PRO A 137 0.12 8.42 -6.92
CA PRO A 137 -0.91 7.57 -6.32
C PRO A 137 -1.12 6.27 -7.10
N ILE A 138 -1.37 5.20 -6.37
CA ILE A 138 -1.76 3.91 -6.90
C ILE A 138 -3.02 3.44 -6.19
N VAL A 139 -4.01 3.01 -6.97
CA VAL A 139 -5.22 2.38 -6.45
C VAL A 139 -5.21 0.92 -6.83
N ILE A 140 -5.30 0.05 -5.84
CA ILE A 140 -5.40 -1.40 -6.01
C ILE A 140 -6.78 -1.90 -5.59
N ASP A 141 -7.33 -2.85 -6.35
CA ASP A 141 -8.55 -3.57 -5.97
C ASP A 141 -8.46 -5.06 -6.34
N GLY A 142 -9.34 -5.85 -5.72
CA GLY A 142 -9.47 -7.28 -5.96
C GLY A 142 -8.57 -8.17 -5.09
N PHE A 143 -7.48 -7.66 -4.54
CA PHE A 143 -6.52 -8.44 -3.77
C PHE A 143 -7.13 -9.04 -2.51
N ARG A 144 -7.89 -8.27 -1.74
CA ARG A 144 -8.58 -8.75 -0.53
C ARG A 144 -9.62 -9.84 -0.84
N ARG A 145 -10.23 -9.79 -2.02
CA ARG A 145 -11.20 -10.79 -2.48
C ARG A 145 -10.52 -12.07 -2.93
N SER A 146 -9.33 -11.96 -3.53
CA SER A 146 -8.56 -13.09 -4.07
C SER A 146 -7.73 -13.80 -3.02
N PHE A 147 -7.10 -13.06 -2.11
CA PHE A 147 -6.13 -13.58 -1.16
C PHE A 147 -6.60 -13.53 0.29
N ASP A 148 -5.89 -14.27 1.14
CA ASP A 148 -6.01 -14.12 2.60
C ASP A 148 -5.45 -12.76 3.05
N LYS A 149 -5.64 -12.40 4.30
CA LYS A 149 -5.17 -11.12 4.87
C LYS A 149 -3.65 -10.91 4.72
N LYS A 150 -2.89 -12.00 4.74
CA LYS A 150 -1.44 -11.94 4.53
C LYS A 150 -1.07 -11.75 3.07
N GLY A 151 -1.93 -12.14 2.13
CA GLY A 151 -1.63 -12.12 0.69
C GLY A 151 -0.74 -13.27 0.25
N LEU A 152 -0.76 -14.40 0.97
CA LEU A 152 0.07 -15.56 0.69
C LEU A 152 -0.74 -16.75 0.18
N ARG A 153 -2.02 -16.78 0.48
CA ARG A 153 -2.92 -17.87 0.14
C ARG A 153 -4.01 -17.36 -0.78
N LEU A 154 -4.14 -17.97 -1.96
CA LEU A 154 -5.27 -17.71 -2.85
C LEU A 154 -6.53 -18.34 -2.25
N LYS A 155 -7.55 -17.52 -1.97
CA LYS A 155 -8.86 -17.95 -1.46
C LYS A 155 -9.89 -18.16 -2.56
N LYS A 156 -9.87 -17.29 -3.58
CA LYS A 156 -10.83 -17.32 -4.68
C LYS A 156 -10.14 -17.04 -6.01
N LYS A 157 -10.37 -17.90 -7.00
CA LYS A 157 -9.91 -17.73 -8.39
C LYS A 157 -10.89 -16.87 -9.18
N GLY A 158 -10.45 -16.34 -10.31
CA GLY A 158 -11.32 -15.60 -11.25
C GLY A 158 -11.72 -14.20 -10.78
N ILE A 159 -11.13 -13.68 -9.71
CA ILE A 159 -11.32 -12.29 -9.30
C ILE A 159 -10.38 -11.39 -10.10
N LEU A 160 -10.96 -10.40 -10.79
CA LEU A 160 -10.18 -9.36 -11.43
C LEU A 160 -9.42 -8.56 -10.36
N GLN A 161 -8.12 -8.44 -10.55
CA GLN A 161 -7.25 -7.58 -9.77
C GLN A 161 -6.92 -6.37 -10.63
N SER A 162 -7.14 -5.20 -10.11
CA SER A 162 -6.81 -3.96 -10.78
C SER A 162 -5.66 -3.23 -10.08
N PHE A 163 -4.85 -2.58 -10.88
CA PHE A 163 -3.72 -1.79 -10.46
C PHE A 163 -3.70 -0.52 -11.32
N ILE A 164 -4.07 0.59 -10.72
CA ILE A 164 -4.23 1.87 -11.42
C ILE A 164 -3.17 2.83 -10.90
N ILE A 165 -2.25 3.23 -11.75
CA ILE A 165 -1.30 4.31 -11.47
C ILE A 165 -1.94 5.59 -11.94
N LYS A 166 -2.05 6.58 -11.07
CA LYS A 166 -2.62 7.90 -11.37
C LYS A 166 -1.52 8.91 -11.68
N GLU A 167 -1.91 10.05 -12.20
CA GLU A 167 -1.01 11.18 -12.40
C GLU A 167 -0.38 11.62 -11.07
N PRO A 168 0.85 12.12 -11.09
CA PRO A 168 1.49 12.68 -9.91
C PRO A 168 0.64 13.75 -9.24
N LEU A 169 0.67 13.78 -7.92
CA LEU A 169 -0.04 14.81 -7.16
C LEU A 169 0.66 16.16 -7.28
N GLU A 170 -0.13 17.18 -7.58
CA GLU A 170 0.30 18.56 -7.45
C GLU A 170 0.26 18.97 -5.98
N ILE A 171 1.43 19.17 -5.39
CA ILE A 171 1.59 19.55 -3.98
C ILE A 171 2.43 20.81 -3.88
N ASP A 172 1.89 21.83 -3.23
CA ASP A 172 2.67 22.99 -2.81
C ASP A 172 3.38 22.67 -1.50
N TYR A 173 4.60 22.14 -1.62
CA TYR A 173 5.39 21.69 -0.47
C TYR A 173 5.69 22.75 0.56
N ASP A 174 5.66 24.03 0.18
CA ASP A 174 6.02 25.14 1.05
C ASP A 174 4.79 25.69 1.80
N ASN A 175 3.65 25.81 1.12
CA ASN A 175 2.47 26.45 1.68
C ASN A 175 1.42 25.48 2.22
N GLU A 176 1.25 24.29 1.62
CA GLU A 176 0.25 23.33 2.10
C GLU A 176 0.57 22.81 3.51
N THR A 177 -0.44 22.74 4.33
CA THR A 177 -0.37 22.16 5.67
C THR A 177 -0.29 20.63 5.61
N ILE A 178 0.13 20.00 6.70
CA ILE A 178 0.15 18.53 6.83
C ILE A 178 -1.25 17.94 6.65
N ASP A 179 -2.28 18.61 7.15
CA ASP A 179 -3.66 18.11 7.07
C ASP A 179 -4.23 18.21 5.64
N GLU A 180 -3.90 19.24 4.89
CA GLU A 180 -4.24 19.36 3.46
C GLU A 180 -3.55 18.27 2.62
N ILE A 181 -2.28 18.00 2.89
CA ILE A 181 -1.55 16.89 2.22
C ILE A 181 -2.19 15.54 2.57
N VAL A 182 -2.59 15.30 3.82
CA VAL A 182 -3.29 14.08 4.24
C VAL A 182 -4.59 13.92 3.46
N GLU A 183 -5.40 14.96 3.36
CA GLU A 183 -6.67 14.92 2.62
C GLU A 183 -6.45 14.64 1.13
N LYS A 184 -5.49 15.31 0.49
CA LYS A 184 -5.11 15.04 -0.91
C LYS A 184 -4.70 13.58 -1.11
N VAL A 185 -3.89 13.03 -0.20
CA VAL A 185 -3.47 11.63 -0.23
C VAL A 185 -4.67 10.69 -0.08
N GLU A 186 -5.61 10.96 0.83
CA GLU A 186 -6.83 10.16 1.01
C GLU A 186 -7.70 10.13 -0.25
N TYR A 187 -7.88 11.27 -0.89
CA TYR A 187 -8.59 11.37 -2.17
C TYR A 187 -7.87 10.60 -3.27
N ALA A 188 -6.56 10.78 -3.39
CA ALA A 188 -5.78 10.20 -4.46
C ALA A 188 -5.78 8.67 -4.45
N ILE A 189 -5.71 8.05 -3.26
CA ILE A 189 -5.77 6.59 -3.09
C ILE A 189 -7.20 6.04 -2.91
N GLU A 190 -8.24 6.86 -3.14
CA GLU A 190 -9.66 6.50 -3.03
C GLU A 190 -10.05 5.91 -1.67
N GLN A 191 -9.51 6.48 -0.61
CA GLN A 191 -9.80 6.08 0.76
C GLN A 191 -10.47 7.18 1.59
N HIS A 192 -10.75 8.33 0.98
CA HIS A 192 -11.57 9.36 1.60
C HIS A 192 -13.01 8.86 1.79
N PRO A 193 -13.71 9.24 2.87
CA PRO A 193 -15.09 8.80 3.15
C PRO A 193 -16.09 9.04 2.00
N SER A 194 -15.86 10.02 1.13
CA SER A 194 -16.69 10.28 -0.05
C SER A 194 -16.72 9.14 -1.06
N PHE A 195 -15.73 8.26 -1.05
CA PHE A 195 -15.70 7.06 -1.89
C PHE A 195 -16.45 5.86 -1.29
N LEU A 196 -16.97 5.99 -0.07
CA LEU A 196 -17.82 4.97 0.54
C LEU A 196 -19.10 4.84 -0.28
N LYS A 197 -19.23 3.74 -1.02
CA LYS A 197 -20.52 3.36 -1.61
C LYS A 197 -21.42 2.83 -0.51
N VAL A 198 -22.44 3.60 -0.17
CA VAL A 198 -23.54 3.10 0.69
C VAL A 198 -24.36 2.16 -0.21
N ILE A 199 -24.19 0.85 -0.02
CA ILE A 199 -25.02 -0.16 -0.69
C ILE A 199 -26.35 -0.18 0.07
N PRO A 200 -27.50 0.07 -0.58
CA PRO A 200 -28.81 -0.06 0.07
C PRO A 200 -28.98 -1.43 0.72
N ALA A 201 -29.65 -1.49 1.85
CA ALA A 201 -29.82 -2.75 2.58
C ALA A 201 -30.49 -3.85 1.73
N GLU A 202 -31.40 -3.45 0.84
CA GLU A 202 -32.10 -4.33 -0.11
C GLU A 202 -31.15 -4.99 -1.11
N GLU A 203 -30.17 -4.24 -1.66
CA GLU A 203 -29.16 -4.80 -2.56
C GLU A 203 -28.20 -5.75 -1.82
N LEU A 204 -27.91 -5.45 -0.55
CA LEU A 204 -27.05 -6.30 0.28
C LEU A 204 -27.73 -7.63 0.61
N GLU A 205 -29.05 -7.64 0.81
CA GLU A 205 -29.83 -8.85 1.06
C GLU A 205 -29.97 -9.68 -0.22
N ALA A 206 -30.29 -9.04 -1.35
CA ALA A 206 -30.34 -9.70 -2.67
C ALA A 206 -28.99 -10.34 -3.03
N GLN A 207 -27.89 -9.69 -2.73
CA GLN A 207 -26.55 -10.23 -2.98
C GLN A 207 -26.21 -11.41 -2.06
N LYS A 208 -26.65 -11.37 -0.79
CA LYS A 208 -26.52 -12.49 0.13
C LYS A 208 -27.33 -13.71 -0.29
N GLU A 209 -28.51 -13.51 -0.85
CA GLU A 209 -29.34 -14.61 -1.37
C GLU A 209 -28.72 -15.22 -2.63
N LEU A 210 -28.25 -14.41 -3.57
CA LEU A 210 -27.50 -14.87 -4.74
C LEU A 210 -26.24 -15.66 -4.37
N ASP A 211 -25.49 -15.23 -3.37
CA ASP A 211 -24.32 -15.95 -2.88
C ASP A 211 -24.69 -17.26 -2.16
N LYS A 212 -25.86 -17.34 -1.53
CA LYS A 212 -26.38 -18.59 -0.98
C LYS A 212 -26.76 -19.57 -2.10
N MET A 213 -27.49 -19.12 -3.11
CA MET A 213 -27.87 -19.97 -4.26
C MET A 213 -26.67 -20.53 -5.00
N ARG A 214 -25.63 -19.71 -5.23
CA ARG A 214 -24.35 -20.16 -5.85
C ARG A 214 -23.57 -21.19 -5.05
N LYS A 215 -23.77 -21.27 -3.73
CA LYS A 215 -23.14 -22.30 -2.88
C LYS A 215 -23.76 -23.70 -3.02
N TRP A 216 -24.91 -23.80 -3.63
CA TRP A 216 -25.61 -25.06 -3.82
C TRP A 216 -25.39 -25.66 -5.23
N GLU A 217 -24.66 -24.95 -6.11
CA GLU A 217 -24.36 -25.40 -7.48
C GLU A 217 -22.99 -26.07 -7.64
N TYR A 218 -22.29 -26.38 -6.51
CA TYR A 218 -21.00 -27.09 -6.53
C TYR A 218 -20.96 -28.23 -5.53
#